data_1e0c6c7cd765d7e3072c14493eefa3e2
#
_entry.id   1e0c6c7cd765d7e3072c14493eefa3e2
#
_cell.length_a   1.000
_cell.length_b   1.000
_cell.length_c   1.000
_cell.angle_alpha   90.00
_cell.angle_beta   90.00
_cell.angle_gamma   90.00
#
_symmetry.space_group_name_H-M   'P 1'
#
loop_
_entity.id
_entity.type
_entity.pdbx_description
1 polymer ?
#
loop_
_entity_poly.entity_id
_entity_poly.type
_entity_poly.pdbx_seq_one_letter_code
_entity_poly.pdbx_strand_id
1 'polypeptide(L)'
;MCGGSIYDVRRGIITVLSKGLLLKKYSNSRIVIQNQGGRYELKGKKAYIWLLARSGFTSRGIEEQRIFSELCKEGVLGQTDMPNSYGMYCLLTSNILCVNRRKGLRFPLRGLEKKIMQWLQDGKRKLTVEELIFLIENDVNPLIYEDDMFGVALSERIYQTRVHVNNALRREMVGAKYRDITVNAILRLLEKNRLYLM
;
A
#
# COMPACT_ATOMS: atom_id res chain seq x y z
N MET A 1 -22.74 -37.09 17.73
CA MET A 1 -23.35 -35.75 17.67
C MET A 1 -22.22 -34.75 17.55
N CYS A 2 -21.86 -34.36 16.32
CA CYS A 2 -20.79 -33.40 16.07
C CYS A 2 -21.42 -32.03 15.92
N GLY A 3 -21.28 -31.18 16.93
CA GLY A 3 -21.68 -29.78 16.89
C GLY A 3 -20.84 -29.02 15.88
N GLY A 4 -21.44 -28.68 14.75
CA GLY A 4 -20.84 -27.75 13.79
C GLY A 4 -20.74 -26.37 14.41
N SER A 5 -19.53 -25.90 14.62
CA SER A 5 -19.23 -24.51 14.98
C SER A 5 -19.67 -23.63 13.81
N ILE A 6 -20.81 -23.02 13.96
CA ILE A 6 -21.24 -21.90 13.10
C ILE A 6 -20.26 -20.78 13.38
N TYR A 7 -19.32 -20.52 12.47
CA TYR A 7 -18.49 -19.33 12.51
C TYR A 7 -19.43 -18.13 12.40
N ASP A 8 -19.64 -17.50 13.53
CA ASP A 8 -20.33 -16.21 13.65
C ASP A 8 -19.53 -15.20 12.81
N VAL A 9 -19.98 -14.98 11.57
CA VAL A 9 -19.42 -13.96 10.69
C VAL A 9 -19.80 -12.63 11.32
N ARG A 10 -18.95 -12.17 12.24
CA ARG A 10 -19.05 -10.81 12.78
C ARG A 10 -19.10 -9.87 11.59
N ARG A 11 -20.23 -9.20 11.41
CA ARG A 11 -20.49 -8.21 10.36
C ARG A 11 -19.58 -6.99 10.54
N GLY A 12 -18.28 -7.19 10.40
CA GLY A 12 -17.26 -6.16 10.51
C GLY A 12 -17.16 -5.33 9.23
N ILE A 13 -16.70 -4.11 9.38
CA ILE A 13 -16.27 -3.29 8.26
C ILE A 13 -14.93 -3.82 7.80
N ILE A 14 -14.78 -4.15 6.51
CA ILE A 14 -13.50 -4.57 5.92
C ILE A 14 -13.02 -3.49 4.96
N THR A 15 -11.79 -3.07 5.14
CA THR A 15 -11.08 -2.18 4.21
C THR A 15 -10.07 -2.99 3.41
N VAL A 16 -10.03 -2.74 2.09
CA VAL A 16 -9.13 -3.43 1.17
C VAL A 16 -8.28 -2.45 0.37
N LEU A 17 -7.08 -2.90 -0.02
CA LEU A 17 -6.14 -2.17 -0.85
C LEU A 17 -5.63 -3.08 -1.96
N SER A 18 -5.63 -2.58 -3.21
CA SER A 18 -5.21 -3.37 -4.37
C SER A 18 -3.70 -3.57 -4.42
N LYS A 19 -3.28 -4.78 -4.80
CA LYS A 19 -1.90 -5.17 -5.02
C LYS A 19 -1.68 -5.51 -6.49
N GLY A 20 -0.50 -5.20 -6.99
CA GLY A 20 -0.13 -5.46 -8.38
C GLY A 20 -0.21 -4.23 -9.30
N LEU A 21 0.43 -4.36 -10.44
CA LEU A 21 0.51 -3.35 -11.50
C LEU A 21 -0.67 -3.49 -12.47
N LEU A 22 -1.43 -2.42 -12.66
CA LEU A 22 -2.44 -2.36 -13.73
C LEU A 22 -1.74 -2.28 -15.08
N LEU A 23 -1.79 -3.37 -15.85
CA LEU A 23 -1.21 -3.45 -17.20
C LEU A 23 -2.12 -2.86 -18.26
N LYS A 24 -3.41 -3.24 -18.23
CA LYS A 24 -4.40 -2.81 -19.22
C LYS A 24 -5.77 -2.69 -18.57
N LYS A 25 -6.48 -1.63 -18.92
CA LYS A 25 -7.87 -1.39 -18.55
C LYS A 25 -8.69 -1.35 -19.84
N TYR A 26 -9.55 -2.34 -20.04
CA TYR A 26 -10.50 -2.38 -21.16
C TYR A 26 -11.79 -1.64 -20.79
N SER A 27 -12.26 -1.85 -19.57
CA SER A 27 -13.42 -1.19 -18.96
C SER A 27 -13.30 -1.22 -17.43
N ASN A 28 -14.29 -0.67 -16.71
CA ASN A 28 -14.35 -0.83 -15.26
C ASN A 28 -14.66 -2.28 -14.81
N SER A 29 -15.15 -3.11 -15.74
CA SER A 29 -15.47 -4.51 -15.51
C SER A 29 -14.49 -5.49 -16.14
N ARG A 30 -13.39 -5.01 -16.77
CA ARG A 30 -12.38 -5.88 -17.39
C ARG A 30 -11.00 -5.23 -17.36
N ILE A 31 -10.11 -5.80 -16.59
CA ILE A 31 -8.73 -5.30 -16.43
C ILE A 31 -7.73 -6.46 -16.46
N VAL A 32 -6.49 -6.13 -16.77
CA VAL A 32 -5.36 -7.05 -16.67
C VAL A 32 -4.35 -6.43 -15.71
N ILE A 33 -3.97 -7.20 -14.71
CA ILE A 33 -2.98 -6.82 -13.69
C ILE A 33 -1.82 -7.81 -13.68
N GLN A 34 -0.70 -7.38 -13.13
CA GLN A 34 0.47 -8.20 -12.87
C GLN A 34 0.85 -8.08 -11.40
N ASN A 35 1.04 -9.20 -10.73
CA ASN A 35 1.58 -9.28 -9.37
C ASN A 35 2.66 -10.37 -9.32
N GLN A 36 3.25 -10.62 -8.15
CA GLN A 36 4.31 -11.63 -7.94
C GLN A 36 3.93 -13.02 -8.47
N GLY A 37 2.66 -13.42 -8.30
CA GLY A 37 2.12 -14.70 -8.76
C GLY A 37 1.87 -14.80 -10.27
N GLY A 38 2.08 -13.72 -11.05
CA GLY A 38 1.87 -13.73 -12.48
C GLY A 38 0.92 -12.66 -13.00
N ARG A 39 0.30 -12.97 -14.14
CA ARG A 39 -0.65 -12.07 -14.83
C ARG A 39 -2.08 -12.57 -14.63
N TYR A 40 -2.96 -11.67 -14.18
CA TYR A 40 -4.35 -11.94 -13.88
C TYR A 40 -5.27 -11.10 -14.75
N GLU A 41 -6.29 -11.73 -15.32
CA GLU A 41 -7.40 -11.02 -15.95
C GLU A 41 -8.59 -11.02 -15.00
N LEU A 42 -8.95 -9.85 -14.48
CA LEU A 42 -10.11 -9.68 -13.62
C LEU A 42 -11.31 -9.20 -14.42
N LYS A 43 -12.50 -9.79 -14.15
CA LYS A 43 -13.76 -9.51 -14.85
C LYS A 43 -14.88 -9.18 -13.84
N GLY A 44 -15.88 -8.45 -14.32
CA GLY A 44 -17.09 -8.13 -13.57
C GLY A 44 -16.80 -7.38 -12.26
N LYS A 45 -17.46 -7.80 -11.20
CA LYS A 45 -17.31 -7.20 -9.86
C LYS A 45 -15.88 -7.28 -9.32
N LYS A 46 -15.11 -8.34 -9.63
CA LYS A 46 -13.70 -8.46 -9.21
C LYS A 46 -12.86 -7.32 -9.77
N ALA A 47 -13.00 -6.99 -11.06
CA ALA A 47 -12.30 -5.89 -11.69
C ALA A 47 -12.69 -4.54 -11.08
N TYR A 48 -13.98 -4.33 -10.88
CA TYR A 48 -14.53 -3.12 -10.29
C TYR A 48 -14.01 -2.89 -8.87
N ILE A 49 -14.08 -3.91 -8.00
CA ILE A 49 -13.59 -3.86 -6.62
C ILE A 49 -12.08 -3.59 -6.60
N TRP A 50 -11.31 -4.25 -7.44
CA TRP A 50 -9.87 -4.04 -7.50
C TRP A 50 -9.52 -2.59 -7.88
N LEU A 51 -10.28 -1.98 -8.80
CA LEU A 51 -10.11 -0.58 -9.18
C LEU A 51 -10.47 0.39 -8.06
N LEU A 52 -11.56 0.13 -7.33
CA LEU A 52 -11.94 0.93 -6.15
C LEU A 52 -10.90 0.82 -5.03
N ALA A 53 -10.35 -0.37 -4.84
CA ALA A 53 -9.35 -0.65 -3.81
C ALA A 53 -7.98 0.01 -4.05
N ARG A 54 -7.77 0.72 -5.16
CA ARG A 54 -6.49 1.43 -5.42
C ARG A 54 -6.22 2.57 -4.44
N SER A 55 -7.24 3.26 -4.02
CA SER A 55 -7.16 4.33 -3.01
C SER A 55 -7.72 3.91 -1.64
N GLY A 56 -7.99 2.63 -1.49
CA GLY A 56 -8.67 2.07 -0.34
C GLY A 56 -10.18 2.01 -0.56
N PHE A 57 -10.76 0.81 -0.41
CA PHE A 57 -12.19 0.58 -0.50
C PHE A 57 -12.68 -0.16 0.74
N THR A 58 -13.79 0.32 1.30
CA THR A 58 -14.37 -0.22 2.53
C THR A 58 -15.78 -0.70 2.25
N SER A 59 -16.14 -1.91 2.69
CA SER A 59 -17.49 -2.45 2.59
C SER A 59 -17.91 -3.25 3.82
N ARG A 60 -19.23 -3.27 4.03
CA ARG A 60 -19.94 -4.13 4.99
C ARG A 60 -20.74 -5.23 4.28
N GLY A 61 -20.79 -5.21 2.95
CA GLY A 61 -21.57 -6.14 2.17
C GLY A 61 -20.99 -7.56 2.18
N ILE A 62 -21.82 -8.56 2.43
CA ILE A 62 -21.38 -9.98 2.46
C ILE A 62 -20.85 -10.41 1.10
N GLU A 63 -21.47 -9.97 0.01
CA GLU A 63 -21.03 -10.31 -1.34
C GLU A 63 -19.66 -9.74 -1.66
N GLU A 64 -19.42 -8.47 -1.31
CA GLU A 64 -18.12 -7.83 -1.48
C GLU A 64 -17.04 -8.51 -0.63
N GLN A 65 -17.35 -8.85 0.62
CA GLN A 65 -16.41 -9.54 1.51
C GLN A 65 -16.01 -10.93 0.98
N ARG A 66 -16.94 -11.64 0.33
CA ARG A 66 -16.62 -12.89 -0.37
C ARG A 66 -15.62 -12.65 -1.49
N ILE A 67 -15.85 -11.64 -2.33
CA ILE A 67 -14.94 -11.26 -3.41
C ILE A 67 -13.58 -10.79 -2.85
N PHE A 68 -13.57 -10.04 -1.74
CA PHE A 68 -12.33 -9.66 -1.06
C PHE A 68 -11.51 -10.91 -0.68
N SER A 69 -12.16 -11.89 -0.04
CA SER A 69 -11.50 -13.12 0.38
C SER A 69 -10.90 -13.90 -0.80
N GLU A 70 -11.60 -13.96 -1.93
CA GLU A 70 -11.10 -14.57 -3.15
C GLU A 70 -9.87 -13.85 -3.70
N LEU A 71 -9.95 -12.53 -3.85
CA LEU A 71 -8.84 -11.71 -4.38
C LEU A 71 -7.64 -11.64 -3.41
N CYS A 72 -7.88 -11.74 -2.10
CA CYS A 72 -6.80 -11.85 -1.10
C CYS A 72 -6.07 -13.19 -1.22
N LYS A 73 -6.79 -14.31 -1.44
CA LYS A 73 -6.18 -15.62 -1.69
C LYS A 73 -5.35 -15.62 -2.98
N GLU A 74 -5.80 -14.90 -4.01
CA GLU A 74 -5.05 -14.69 -5.25
C GLU A 74 -3.85 -13.73 -5.06
N GLY A 75 -3.69 -13.12 -3.88
CA GLY A 75 -2.62 -12.17 -3.55
C GLY A 75 -2.73 -10.81 -4.24
N VAL A 76 -3.89 -10.49 -4.84
CA VAL A 76 -4.11 -9.24 -5.58
C VAL A 76 -4.86 -8.17 -4.79
N LEU A 77 -5.29 -8.50 -3.56
CA LEU A 77 -5.77 -7.56 -2.55
C LEU A 77 -5.07 -7.80 -1.20
N GLY A 78 -4.93 -6.74 -0.41
CA GLY A 78 -4.73 -6.81 1.04
C GLY A 78 -5.99 -6.35 1.74
N GLN A 79 -6.28 -6.87 2.94
CA GLN A 79 -7.45 -6.51 3.74
C GLN A 79 -7.11 -6.24 5.19
N THR A 80 -7.93 -5.42 5.85
CA THR A 80 -7.93 -5.17 7.30
C THR A 80 -9.35 -4.98 7.80
N ASP A 81 -9.59 -5.35 9.03
CA ASP A 81 -10.82 -5.09 9.78
C ASP A 81 -10.81 -3.73 10.50
N MET A 82 -9.72 -2.99 10.39
CA MET A 82 -9.58 -1.64 10.94
C MET A 82 -9.94 -0.59 9.87
N PRO A 83 -11.14 0.02 9.91
CA PRO A 83 -11.62 0.94 8.86
C PRO A 83 -11.07 2.37 9.00
N ASN A 84 -10.00 2.58 9.74
CA ASN A 84 -9.40 3.87 10.02
C ASN A 84 -8.05 4.06 9.28
N SER A 85 -7.46 5.24 9.42
CA SER A 85 -6.15 5.58 8.85
C SER A 85 -5.03 4.66 9.33
N TYR A 86 -5.14 4.12 10.55
CA TYR A 86 -4.17 3.17 11.08
C TYR A 86 -4.24 1.80 10.36
N GLY A 87 -5.44 1.29 10.11
CA GLY A 87 -5.61 0.06 9.30
C GLY A 87 -5.04 0.22 7.90
N MET A 88 -5.27 1.36 7.26
CA MET A 88 -4.66 1.67 5.95
C MET A 88 -3.14 1.77 6.04
N TYR A 89 -2.60 2.38 7.08
CA TYR A 89 -1.16 2.41 7.34
C TYR A 89 -0.59 0.99 7.48
N CYS A 90 -1.22 0.12 8.26
CA CYS A 90 -0.81 -1.28 8.41
C CYS A 90 -0.82 -2.04 7.07
N LEU A 91 -1.87 -1.84 6.25
CA LEU A 91 -1.93 -2.44 4.91
C LEU A 91 -0.80 -1.96 4.00
N LEU A 92 -0.47 -0.68 4.04
CA LEU A 92 0.62 -0.13 3.23
C LEU A 92 1.98 -0.65 3.71
N THR A 93 2.24 -0.64 5.01
CA THR A 93 3.54 -1.00 5.58
C THR A 93 3.86 -2.49 5.48
N SER A 94 2.86 -3.35 5.28
CA SER A 94 3.05 -4.77 5.00
C SER A 94 3.42 -5.09 3.55
N ASN A 95 3.58 -4.07 2.69
CA ASN A 95 3.84 -4.23 1.27
C ASN A 95 5.04 -3.39 0.80
N ILE A 96 5.60 -3.75 -0.34
CA ILE A 96 6.68 -3.02 -1.00
C ILE A 96 6.07 -2.09 -2.04
N LEU A 97 6.49 -0.82 -2.03
CA LEU A 97 6.12 0.15 -3.05
C LEU A 97 7.00 0.02 -4.28
N CYS A 98 6.36 -0.03 -5.44
CA CYS A 98 7.01 -0.11 -6.73
C CYS A 98 6.55 1.02 -7.66
N VAL A 99 7.48 1.56 -8.44
CA VAL A 99 7.19 2.59 -9.43
C VAL A 99 6.67 1.97 -10.72
N ASN A 100 5.57 2.51 -11.24
CA ASN A 100 5.10 2.17 -12.56
C ASN A 100 5.90 2.91 -13.64
N ARG A 101 7.00 2.33 -14.10
CA ARG A 101 7.88 2.89 -15.13
C ARG A 101 7.23 3.05 -16.51
N ARG A 102 6.07 2.42 -16.76
CA ARG A 102 5.34 2.52 -18.04
C ARG A 102 4.61 3.85 -18.21
N LYS A 103 4.33 4.55 -17.11
CA LYS A 103 3.74 5.88 -17.15
C LYS A 103 4.84 6.93 -16.98
N GLY A 104 5.30 7.50 -18.08
CA GLY A 104 6.20 8.66 -18.03
C GLY A 104 5.65 9.80 -17.17
N LEU A 105 6.52 10.66 -16.70
CA LEU A 105 6.19 11.83 -15.85
C LEU A 105 5.42 12.91 -16.65
N ARG A 106 4.23 12.60 -17.17
CA ARG A 106 3.43 13.54 -17.98
C ARG A 106 2.76 14.65 -17.18
N PHE A 107 2.69 14.52 -15.84
CA PHE A 107 2.08 15.55 -14.98
C PHE A 107 3.07 16.01 -13.93
N PRO A 108 3.19 17.32 -13.69
CA PRO A 108 4.06 17.83 -12.66
C PRO A 108 3.59 17.34 -11.30
N LEU A 109 4.41 16.53 -10.66
CA LEU A 109 4.24 16.15 -9.26
C LEU A 109 4.67 17.33 -8.38
N ARG A 110 3.91 17.63 -7.33
CA ARG A 110 4.20 18.75 -6.43
C ARG A 110 4.32 18.24 -4.98
N GLY A 111 5.08 18.98 -4.19
CA GLY A 111 5.20 18.73 -2.75
C GLY A 111 5.61 17.30 -2.44
N LEU A 112 4.86 16.65 -1.56
CA LEU A 112 5.18 15.33 -1.03
C LEU A 112 5.14 14.20 -2.08
N GLU A 113 4.23 14.26 -3.06
CA GLU A 113 4.19 13.29 -4.16
C GLU A 113 5.50 13.30 -4.96
N LYS A 114 6.10 14.48 -5.16
CA LYS A 114 7.40 14.61 -5.83
C LYS A 114 8.51 13.99 -5.00
N LYS A 115 8.58 14.28 -3.68
CA LYS A 115 9.57 13.68 -2.77
C LYS A 115 9.47 12.15 -2.76
N ILE A 116 8.27 11.59 -2.66
CA ILE A 116 8.03 10.14 -2.70
C ILE A 116 8.56 9.54 -4.01
N MET A 117 8.22 10.14 -5.14
CA MET A 117 8.67 9.63 -6.44
C MET A 117 10.18 9.75 -6.63
N GLN A 118 10.83 10.81 -6.13
CA GLN A 118 12.27 10.95 -6.15
C GLN A 118 12.95 9.80 -5.40
N TRP A 119 12.52 9.51 -4.15
CA TRP A 119 13.07 8.40 -3.37
C TRP A 119 12.95 7.05 -4.09
N LEU A 120 11.82 6.79 -4.73
CA LEU A 120 11.55 5.51 -5.39
C LEU A 120 12.21 5.38 -6.77
N GLN A 121 12.47 6.49 -7.47
CA GLN A 121 13.10 6.50 -8.80
C GLN A 121 14.61 6.60 -8.73
N ASP A 122 15.12 7.55 -7.95
CA ASP A 122 16.54 7.86 -7.89
C ASP A 122 17.29 6.88 -6.98
N GLY A 123 16.61 6.38 -5.95
CA GLY A 123 17.22 5.49 -4.96
C GLY A 123 17.55 4.08 -5.44
N LYS A 124 17.21 3.68 -6.70
CA LYS A 124 17.40 2.32 -7.26
C LYS A 124 17.02 1.16 -6.32
N ARG A 125 16.42 1.45 -5.17
CA ARG A 125 16.13 0.52 -4.07
C ARG A 125 14.64 0.26 -3.95
N LYS A 126 14.32 -0.95 -3.51
CA LYS A 126 12.98 -1.31 -3.07
C LYS A 126 12.85 -0.86 -1.63
N LEU A 127 12.09 0.21 -1.39
CA LEU A 127 11.77 0.68 -0.06
C LEU A 127 10.42 0.11 0.38
N THR A 128 10.34 -0.30 1.63
CA THR A 128 9.05 -0.53 2.28
C THR A 128 8.36 0.82 2.48
N VAL A 129 7.04 0.80 2.63
CA VAL A 129 6.30 2.04 2.90
C VAL A 129 6.78 2.70 4.20
N GLU A 130 7.15 1.90 5.19
CA GLU A 130 7.61 2.42 6.48
C GLU A 130 8.98 3.09 6.39
N GLU A 131 9.92 2.51 5.65
CA GLU A 131 11.21 3.14 5.34
C GLU A 131 11.01 4.47 4.61
N LEU A 132 10.13 4.49 3.62
CA LEU A 132 9.82 5.71 2.87
C LEU A 132 9.21 6.80 3.76
N ILE A 133 8.26 6.45 4.63
CA ILE A 133 7.65 7.38 5.59
C ILE A 133 8.73 7.96 6.52
N PHE A 134 9.60 7.10 7.07
CA PHE A 134 10.69 7.53 7.93
C PHE A 134 11.63 8.53 7.23
N LEU A 135 12.04 8.24 6.00
CA LEU A 135 12.93 9.10 5.22
C LEU A 135 12.30 10.47 4.93
N ILE A 136 11.00 10.50 4.65
CA ILE A 136 10.26 11.73 4.38
C ILE A 136 10.08 12.56 5.65
N GLU A 137 9.73 11.92 6.76
CA GLU A 137 9.50 12.59 8.04
C GLU A 137 10.79 13.22 8.61
N ASN A 138 11.94 12.62 8.32
CA ASN A 138 13.24 13.12 8.72
C ASN A 138 13.89 14.04 7.68
N ASP A 139 13.16 14.43 6.63
CA ASP A 139 13.60 15.33 5.54
C ASP A 139 14.94 14.90 4.90
N VAL A 140 15.15 13.61 4.78
CA VAL A 140 16.37 13.04 4.21
C VAL A 140 16.38 13.28 2.70
N ASN A 141 17.52 13.74 2.16
CA ASN A 141 17.64 14.00 0.71
C ASN A 141 18.06 12.73 -0.04
N PRO A 142 17.28 12.25 -1.03
CA PRO A 142 17.60 11.04 -1.79
C PRO A 142 18.91 11.14 -2.59
N LEU A 143 19.32 12.35 -2.99
CA LEU A 143 20.53 12.56 -3.82
C LEU A 143 21.84 12.40 -3.05
N ILE A 144 21.81 12.41 -1.73
CA ILE A 144 23.03 12.31 -0.88
C ILE A 144 23.45 10.85 -0.68
N TYR A 145 22.62 9.89 -1.05
CA TYR A 145 22.71 8.49 -0.63
C TYR A 145 22.92 7.52 -1.78
N GLU A 146 23.90 7.79 -2.63
CA GLU A 146 24.26 6.87 -3.72
C GLU A 146 25.17 5.69 -3.26
N ASP A 147 25.67 5.71 -2.03
CA ASP A 147 26.66 4.74 -1.55
C ASP A 147 26.01 3.51 -0.89
N ASP A 148 26.41 2.31 -1.33
CA ASP A 148 25.83 1.03 -0.87
C ASP A 148 26.03 0.77 0.63
N MET A 149 27.11 1.28 1.22
CA MET A 149 27.39 1.21 2.67
C MET A 149 26.34 1.96 3.51
N PHE A 150 25.78 3.03 2.96
CA PHE A 150 24.82 3.86 3.69
C PHE A 150 23.43 3.19 3.83
N GLY A 151 23.07 2.33 2.89
CA GLY A 151 21.79 1.63 2.95
C GLY A 151 21.68 0.65 4.11
N VAL A 152 22.79 0.00 4.49
CA VAL A 152 22.84 -0.88 5.66
C VAL A 152 22.72 -0.04 6.93
N ALA A 153 23.50 1.04 7.07
CA ALA A 153 23.44 1.93 8.21
C ALA A 153 22.08 2.62 8.37
N LEU A 154 21.41 2.98 7.25
CA LEU A 154 20.07 3.58 7.29
C LEU A 154 19.03 2.55 7.71
N SER A 155 19.07 1.35 7.15
CA SER A 155 18.16 0.27 7.54
C SER A 155 18.33 -0.08 9.02
N GLU A 156 19.56 -0.23 9.49
CA GLU A 156 19.85 -0.45 10.90
C GLU A 156 19.29 0.67 11.78
N ARG A 157 19.47 1.93 11.39
CA ARG A 157 18.95 3.09 12.13
C ARG A 157 17.43 3.14 12.18
N ILE A 158 16.76 2.82 11.07
CA ILE A 158 15.29 2.72 10.99
C ILE A 158 14.81 1.61 11.92
N TYR A 159 15.43 0.43 11.86
CA TYR A 159 15.02 -0.73 12.66
C TYR A 159 15.43 -0.61 14.12
N GLN A 160 16.57 -0.02 14.45
CA GLN A 160 16.95 0.29 15.83
C GLN A 160 16.00 1.31 16.47
N THR A 161 15.60 2.34 15.72
CA THR A 161 14.60 3.31 16.19
C THR A 161 13.25 2.65 16.41
N ARG A 162 12.89 1.63 15.61
CA ARG A 162 11.70 0.80 15.83
C ARG A 162 11.71 0.06 17.17
N VAL A 163 12.81 -0.55 17.54
CA VAL A 163 12.93 -1.29 18.80
C VAL A 163 12.76 -0.36 20.00
N HIS A 164 13.26 0.87 19.93
CA HIS A 164 13.12 1.87 20.98
C HIS A 164 11.77 2.60 20.97
N VAL A 165 11.05 2.65 19.84
CA VAL A 165 9.73 3.31 19.69
C VAL A 165 8.59 2.29 19.77
N ASN A 166 8.84 1.08 20.27
CA ASN A 166 7.79 0.07 20.51
C ASN A 166 6.81 0.46 21.64
N ASN A 167 6.84 1.70 22.08
CA ASN A 167 5.75 2.32 22.85
C ASN A 167 4.64 2.70 21.89
N ALA A 168 3.58 1.87 21.84
CA ALA A 168 2.38 2.09 21.04
C ALA A 168 1.81 3.52 21.20
N LEU A 169 1.85 4.06 22.41
CA LEU A 169 1.44 5.42 22.77
C LEU A 169 2.27 6.53 22.05
N ARG A 170 3.57 6.34 21.87
CA ARG A 170 4.42 7.35 21.21
C ARG A 170 4.19 7.38 19.70
N ARG A 171 3.83 6.24 19.10
CA ARG A 171 3.40 6.15 17.69
C ARG A 171 2.11 6.93 17.43
N GLU A 172 1.17 6.92 18.37
CA GLU A 172 -0.08 7.68 18.26
C GLU A 172 0.12 9.19 18.39
N MET A 173 1.01 9.63 19.27
CA MET A 173 1.12 11.06 19.63
C MET A 173 2.00 11.88 18.70
N VAL A 174 3.13 11.34 18.22
CA VAL A 174 4.13 12.15 17.49
C VAL A 174 4.02 11.96 15.96
N GLY A 175 3.63 10.80 15.48
CA GLY A 175 3.67 10.46 14.06
C GLY A 175 2.35 10.66 13.29
N ALA A 176 1.22 10.81 13.99
CA ALA A 176 -0.09 10.73 13.34
C ALA A 176 -0.28 11.74 12.20
N LYS A 177 0.06 13.00 12.41
CA LYS A 177 -0.16 14.07 11.42
C LYS A 177 0.67 13.86 10.14
N TYR A 178 1.96 13.59 10.28
CA TYR A 178 2.86 13.36 9.14
C TYR A 178 2.56 12.04 8.45
N ARG A 179 2.31 10.99 9.23
CA ARG A 179 1.91 9.68 8.73
C ARG A 179 0.69 9.77 7.83
N ASP A 180 -0.38 10.43 8.27
CA ASP A 180 -1.61 10.54 7.50
C ASP A 180 -1.42 11.34 6.20
N ILE A 181 -0.62 12.40 6.23
CA ILE A 181 -0.27 13.19 5.04
C ILE A 181 0.50 12.32 4.03
N THR A 182 1.50 11.58 4.50
CA THR A 182 2.33 10.70 3.64
C THR A 182 1.51 9.52 3.11
N VAL A 183 0.71 8.87 3.94
CA VAL A 183 -0.22 7.80 3.55
C VAL A 183 -1.16 8.30 2.46
N ASN A 184 -1.80 9.45 2.63
CA ASN A 184 -2.70 10.02 1.64
C ASN A 184 -1.97 10.36 0.32
N ALA A 185 -0.72 10.82 0.37
CA ALA A 185 0.07 11.07 -0.83
C ALA A 185 0.38 9.76 -1.58
N ILE A 186 0.73 8.68 -0.87
CA ILE A 186 0.94 7.34 -1.44
C ILE A 186 -0.36 6.84 -2.09
N LEU A 187 -1.50 6.93 -1.40
CA LEU A 187 -2.79 6.48 -1.93
C LEU A 187 -3.16 7.22 -3.22
N ARG A 188 -2.94 8.53 -3.29
CA ARG A 188 -3.14 9.30 -4.54
C ARG A 188 -2.23 8.83 -5.68
N LEU A 189 -0.99 8.48 -5.39
CA LEU A 189 -0.06 7.94 -6.40
C LEU A 189 -0.46 6.54 -6.86
N LEU A 190 -0.98 5.71 -5.98
CA LEU A 190 -1.58 4.41 -6.31
C LEU A 190 -2.81 4.58 -7.21
N GLU A 191 -3.74 5.47 -6.86
CA GLU A 191 -4.93 5.78 -7.64
C GLU A 191 -4.57 6.26 -9.06
N LYS A 192 -3.60 7.17 -9.18
CA LYS A 192 -3.06 7.66 -10.45
C LYS A 192 -2.27 6.61 -11.23
N ASN A 193 -2.15 5.38 -10.71
CA ASN A 193 -1.32 4.31 -11.27
C ASN A 193 0.14 4.70 -11.49
N ARG A 194 0.68 5.55 -10.63
CA ARG A 194 2.11 5.90 -10.60
C ARG A 194 2.92 4.91 -9.79
N LEU A 195 2.29 4.40 -8.73
CA LEU A 195 2.82 3.35 -7.86
C LEU A 195 1.90 2.13 -7.91
N TYR A 196 2.45 1.02 -7.47
CA TYR A 196 1.71 -0.21 -7.17
C TYR A 196 2.36 -0.93 -5.98
N LEU A 197 1.60 -1.80 -5.32
CA LEU A 197 2.05 -2.60 -4.18
C LEU A 197 2.38 -4.03 -4.64
N MET A 198 3.41 -4.61 -4.02
CA MET A 198 3.76 -6.03 -4.14
C MET A 198 3.81 -6.68 -2.76
#